data_1276787a2144e7d0bdf348577081760d
#
_entry.id   1276787a2144e7d0bdf348577081760d
#
_cell.length_a   1.000
_cell.length_b   1.000
_cell.length_c   1.000
_cell.angle_alpha   90.00
_cell.angle_beta   90.00
_cell.angle_gamma   90.00
#
_symmetry.space_group_name_H-M   'P 1'
#
loop_
_entity.id
_entity.type
_entity.pdbx_description
1 polymer ?
#
loop_
_entity_poly.entity_id
_entity_poly.type
_entity_poly.pdbx_seq_one_letter_code
_entity_poly.pdbx_strand_id
1 'polypeptide(L)'
;MTTTQRTAVVTGASSGIGAATARRLAEQGWAVVAAARRLDRLGALSAEHPGIRPCALDVTDPRSVEALADAAPSCDLLVANAGGAFDLATLADADVDTWARTYDVTVLGTVRTVQALLPALQASRGQVVLTGSTAGRWVYEGGGGYVAAKHAIAALRDTLRLELVESGVRVSEVAPGMVATPEFSAVRFGGDQDKADAVYAGVDALTAEDVADAIVWVATRPAHVNVDLVQLTPQQQAGVHKVVRRPPTP
;
A
#
# COMPACT_ATOMS: atom_id res chain seq x y z
N MET A 1 -3.26 30.06 17.05
CA MET A 1 -2.32 29.44 16.13
C MET A 1 -3.15 28.60 15.16
N THR A 2 -3.28 29.01 13.92
CA THR A 2 -3.91 28.22 12.87
C THR A 2 -3.02 27.01 12.60
N THR A 3 -3.40 25.84 13.08
CA THR A 3 -2.72 24.60 12.70
C THR A 3 -2.91 24.40 11.21
N THR A 4 -1.83 24.52 10.44
CA THR A 4 -1.84 24.20 9.00
C THR A 4 -2.32 22.76 8.84
N GLN A 5 -3.36 22.56 8.02
CA GLN A 5 -3.90 21.24 7.75
C GLN A 5 -2.82 20.36 7.11
N ARG A 6 -2.56 19.17 7.65
CA ARG A 6 -1.58 18.22 7.11
C ARG A 6 -2.08 17.61 5.82
N THR A 7 -1.17 17.40 4.87
CA THR A 7 -1.48 16.79 3.57
C THR A 7 -0.93 15.37 3.49
N ALA A 8 -1.78 14.43 3.11
CA ALA A 8 -1.42 13.05 2.83
C ALA A 8 -1.63 12.71 1.36
N VAL A 9 -0.70 11.97 0.77
CA VAL A 9 -0.84 11.35 -0.55
C VAL A 9 -0.98 9.86 -0.37
N VAL A 10 -2.04 9.26 -0.94
CA VAL A 10 -2.28 7.81 -0.89
C VAL A 10 -2.34 7.26 -2.30
N THR A 11 -1.37 6.41 -2.69
CA THR A 11 -1.39 5.76 -4.00
C THR A 11 -2.19 4.46 -3.97
N GLY A 12 -2.79 4.08 -5.10
CA GLY A 12 -3.67 2.92 -5.16
C GLY A 12 -4.98 3.10 -4.38
N ALA A 13 -5.44 4.36 -4.22
CA ALA A 13 -6.56 4.73 -3.37
C ALA A 13 -7.95 4.43 -3.96
N SER A 14 -8.05 3.79 -5.13
CA SER A 14 -9.34 3.48 -5.77
C SER A 14 -10.05 2.25 -5.20
N SER A 15 -9.41 1.47 -4.33
CA SER A 15 -10.01 0.29 -3.68
C SER A 15 -9.20 -0.20 -2.48
N GLY A 16 -9.74 -1.15 -1.74
CA GLY A 16 -9.07 -1.90 -0.69
C GLY A 16 -8.36 -1.02 0.35
N ILE A 17 -7.13 -1.40 0.71
CA ILE A 17 -6.34 -0.74 1.76
C ILE A 17 -6.14 0.75 1.46
N GLY A 18 -5.87 1.12 0.20
CA GLY A 18 -5.64 2.51 -0.18
C GLY A 18 -6.90 3.38 0.02
N ALA A 19 -8.08 2.89 -0.37
CA ALA A 19 -9.34 3.61 -0.18
C ALA A 19 -9.69 3.75 1.31
N ALA A 20 -9.54 2.67 2.09
CA ALA A 20 -9.77 2.68 3.54
C ALA A 20 -8.81 3.66 4.25
N THR A 21 -7.53 3.66 3.85
CA THR A 21 -6.53 4.60 4.40
C THR A 21 -6.87 6.05 4.07
N ALA A 22 -7.25 6.34 2.82
CA ALA A 22 -7.63 7.70 2.41
C ALA A 22 -8.82 8.20 3.21
N ARG A 23 -9.85 7.36 3.38
CA ARG A 23 -11.04 7.66 4.20
C ARG A 23 -10.66 7.94 5.65
N ARG A 24 -9.90 7.06 6.27
CA ARG A 24 -9.51 7.17 7.67
C ARG A 24 -8.65 8.41 7.96
N LEU A 25 -7.76 8.78 7.04
CA LEU A 25 -6.97 10.01 7.14
C LEU A 25 -7.87 11.25 7.03
N ALA A 26 -8.81 11.28 6.09
CA ALA A 26 -9.76 12.39 5.94
C ALA A 26 -10.64 12.57 7.19
N GLU A 27 -11.13 11.48 7.80
CA GLU A 27 -11.86 11.48 9.06
C GLU A 27 -11.04 12.09 10.22
N GLN A 28 -9.72 11.96 10.18
CA GLN A 28 -8.80 12.59 11.14
C GLN A 28 -8.38 14.01 10.76
N GLY A 29 -9.03 14.62 9.77
CA GLY A 29 -8.82 16.02 9.39
C GLY A 29 -7.62 16.27 8.47
N TRP A 30 -7.05 15.24 7.83
CA TRP A 30 -6.03 15.41 6.81
C TRP A 30 -6.65 15.88 5.48
N ALA A 31 -5.91 16.73 4.74
CA ALA A 31 -6.16 16.90 3.32
C ALA A 31 -5.54 15.71 2.58
N VAL A 32 -6.36 14.93 1.88
CA VAL A 32 -5.89 13.69 1.25
C VAL A 32 -5.91 13.81 -0.26
N VAL A 33 -4.77 13.60 -0.90
CA VAL A 33 -4.67 13.37 -2.34
C VAL A 33 -4.79 11.87 -2.57
N ALA A 34 -5.96 11.43 -3.00
CA ALA A 34 -6.22 10.03 -3.34
C ALA A 34 -5.85 9.79 -4.80
N ALA A 35 -4.79 9.00 -5.02
CA ALA A 35 -4.19 8.85 -6.33
C ALA A 35 -4.33 7.40 -6.86
N ALA A 36 -4.88 7.25 -8.07
CA ALA A 36 -5.04 5.97 -8.75
C ALA A 36 -5.46 6.17 -10.22
N ARG A 37 -5.49 5.08 -11.00
CA ARG A 37 -5.92 5.10 -12.41
C ARG A 37 -7.43 5.30 -12.58
N ARG A 38 -8.25 4.80 -11.67
CA ARG A 38 -9.73 4.79 -11.78
C ARG A 38 -10.33 6.02 -11.12
N LEU A 39 -10.46 7.09 -11.91
CA LEU A 39 -10.97 8.38 -11.45
C LEU A 39 -12.43 8.33 -11.01
N ASP A 40 -13.25 7.49 -11.62
CA ASP A 40 -14.65 7.27 -11.25
C ASP A 40 -14.79 6.85 -9.78
N ARG A 41 -13.97 5.89 -9.34
CA ARG A 41 -13.95 5.42 -7.96
C ARG A 41 -13.37 6.44 -6.97
N LEU A 42 -12.35 7.18 -7.39
CA LEU A 42 -11.81 8.27 -6.59
C LEU A 42 -12.83 9.41 -6.44
N GLY A 43 -13.62 9.68 -7.49
CA GLY A 43 -14.72 10.64 -7.46
C GLY A 43 -15.80 10.25 -6.47
N ALA A 44 -16.20 8.96 -6.44
CA ALA A 44 -17.15 8.45 -5.45
C ALA A 44 -16.61 8.63 -4.02
N LEU A 45 -15.35 8.24 -3.79
CA LEU A 45 -14.70 8.40 -2.48
C LEU A 45 -14.62 9.88 -2.03
N SER A 46 -14.32 10.79 -2.95
CA SER A 46 -14.30 12.24 -2.69
C SER A 46 -15.68 12.81 -2.40
N ALA A 47 -16.74 12.29 -3.03
CA ALA A 47 -18.11 12.72 -2.76
C ALA A 47 -18.56 12.36 -1.33
N GLU A 48 -18.09 11.24 -0.81
CA GLU A 48 -18.38 10.80 0.57
C GLU A 48 -17.53 11.55 1.60
N HIS A 49 -16.32 11.99 1.23
CA HIS A 49 -15.35 12.61 2.15
C HIS A 49 -14.74 13.89 1.53
N PRO A 50 -15.26 15.08 1.88
CA PRO A 50 -14.80 16.37 1.28
C PRO A 50 -13.31 16.68 1.47
N GLY A 51 -12.66 16.05 2.47
CA GLY A 51 -11.21 16.16 2.67
C GLY A 51 -10.35 15.38 1.66
N ILE A 52 -10.99 14.60 0.75
CA ILE A 52 -10.30 13.79 -0.25
C ILE A 52 -10.39 14.46 -1.61
N ARG A 53 -9.23 14.65 -2.25
CA ARG A 53 -9.11 15.16 -3.62
C ARG A 53 -8.61 14.05 -4.55
N PRO A 54 -9.34 13.72 -5.62
CA PRO A 54 -8.91 12.75 -6.62
C PRO A 54 -7.69 13.24 -7.41
N CYS A 55 -6.79 12.31 -7.74
CA CYS A 55 -5.66 12.54 -8.63
C CYS A 55 -5.48 11.32 -9.54
N ALA A 56 -5.42 11.54 -10.86
CA ALA A 56 -5.10 10.47 -11.80
C ALA A 56 -3.63 10.07 -11.61
N LEU A 57 -3.36 8.78 -11.42
CA LEU A 57 -2.00 8.28 -11.27
C LEU A 57 -1.86 6.87 -11.86
N ASP A 58 -0.96 6.75 -12.82
CA ASP A 58 -0.31 5.49 -13.16
C ASP A 58 1.15 5.56 -12.69
N VAL A 59 1.52 4.75 -11.70
CA VAL A 59 2.88 4.74 -11.12
C VAL A 59 3.94 4.19 -12.09
N THR A 60 3.53 3.61 -13.22
CA THR A 60 4.41 3.14 -14.28
C THR A 60 4.70 4.21 -15.33
N ASP A 61 3.91 5.28 -15.37
CA ASP A 61 4.10 6.41 -16.30
C ASP A 61 4.79 7.58 -15.58
N PRO A 62 6.04 7.94 -15.95
CA PRO A 62 6.76 9.06 -15.36
C PRO A 62 6.01 10.39 -15.42
N ARG A 63 5.28 10.67 -16.53
CA ARG A 63 4.51 11.92 -16.67
C ARG A 63 3.34 11.98 -15.69
N SER A 64 2.70 10.84 -15.46
CA SER A 64 1.63 10.73 -14.47
C SER A 64 2.15 10.97 -13.05
N VAL A 65 3.37 10.51 -12.76
CA VAL A 65 4.02 10.72 -11.47
C VAL A 65 4.47 12.18 -11.28
N GLU A 66 4.97 12.85 -12.33
CA GLU A 66 5.26 14.29 -12.31
C GLU A 66 3.99 15.11 -12.02
N ALA A 67 2.89 14.80 -12.68
CA ALA A 67 1.60 15.46 -12.43
C ALA A 67 1.10 15.26 -10.99
N LEU A 68 1.42 14.14 -10.34
CA LEU A 68 1.12 13.93 -8.92
C LEU A 68 1.89 14.91 -8.02
N ALA A 69 3.18 15.16 -8.32
CA ALA A 69 3.99 16.12 -7.57
C ALA A 69 3.43 17.54 -7.68
N ASP A 70 3.00 17.95 -8.88
CA ASP A 70 2.33 19.23 -9.10
C ASP A 70 0.99 19.32 -8.35
N ALA A 71 0.25 18.21 -8.29
CA ALA A 71 -0.99 18.14 -7.55
C ALA A 71 -0.80 18.13 -6.03
N ALA A 72 0.37 17.80 -5.51
CA ALA A 72 0.69 17.70 -4.08
C ALA A 72 1.96 18.52 -3.74
N PRO A 73 1.94 19.85 -3.87
CA PRO A 73 3.11 20.70 -3.60
C PRO A 73 3.53 20.69 -2.14
N SER A 74 2.68 20.25 -1.23
CA SER A 74 2.98 19.92 0.16
C SER A 74 2.61 18.45 0.44
N CYS A 75 3.47 17.75 1.19
CA CYS A 75 3.25 16.35 1.54
C CYS A 75 3.85 16.07 2.92
N ASP A 76 3.01 15.85 3.91
CA ASP A 76 3.41 15.44 5.26
C ASP A 76 3.45 13.92 5.41
N LEU A 77 2.69 13.21 4.57
CA LEU A 77 2.60 11.76 4.55
C LEU A 77 2.42 11.24 3.13
N LEU A 78 3.32 10.36 2.73
CA LEU A 78 3.12 9.51 1.56
C LEU A 78 2.80 8.08 2.00
N VAL A 79 1.62 7.57 1.62
CA VAL A 79 1.29 6.14 1.71
C VAL A 79 1.49 5.52 0.34
N ALA A 80 2.64 4.89 0.14
CA ALA A 80 2.98 4.18 -1.10
C ALA A 80 2.34 2.79 -1.06
N ASN A 81 1.09 2.74 -1.52
CA ASN A 81 0.25 1.53 -1.45
C ASN A 81 -0.03 0.91 -2.83
N ALA A 82 0.16 1.64 -3.92
CA ALA A 82 -0.01 1.09 -5.27
C ALA A 82 0.87 -0.14 -5.48
N GLY A 83 0.27 -1.23 -5.95
CA GLY A 83 0.95 -2.50 -6.17
C GLY A 83 -0.05 -3.61 -6.48
N GLY A 84 0.44 -4.80 -6.77
CA GLY A 84 -0.42 -5.95 -7.06
C GLY A 84 0.37 -7.24 -7.26
N ALA A 85 -0.37 -8.34 -7.34
CA ALA A 85 0.09 -9.64 -7.79
C ALA A 85 -0.71 -10.01 -9.04
N PHE A 86 -0.04 -10.40 -10.11
CA PHE A 86 -0.70 -10.64 -11.40
C PHE A 86 -0.65 -12.10 -11.83
N ASP A 87 -0.03 -12.96 -11.03
CA ASP A 87 0.00 -14.42 -11.22
C ASP A 87 0.13 -15.19 -9.90
N LEU A 88 0.01 -16.50 -10.02
CA LEU A 88 0.34 -17.51 -9.02
C LEU A 88 0.88 -18.75 -9.74
N ALA A 89 1.93 -18.55 -10.52
CA ALA A 89 2.55 -19.60 -11.31
C ALA A 89 3.83 -20.13 -10.65
N THR A 90 4.10 -21.43 -10.82
CA THR A 90 5.40 -22.01 -10.46
C THR A 90 6.50 -21.42 -11.36
N LEU A 91 7.77 -21.53 -10.96
CA LEU A 91 8.87 -21.00 -11.77
C LEU A 91 8.91 -21.61 -13.18
N ALA A 92 8.49 -22.87 -13.32
CA ALA A 92 8.45 -23.56 -14.60
C ALA A 92 7.43 -22.97 -15.58
N ASP A 93 6.33 -22.44 -15.05
CA ASP A 93 5.20 -21.89 -15.83
C ASP A 93 5.13 -20.36 -15.77
N ALA A 94 6.09 -19.72 -15.10
CA ALA A 94 6.06 -18.29 -14.87
C ALA A 94 6.32 -17.49 -16.15
N ASP A 95 5.47 -16.49 -16.37
CA ASP A 95 5.67 -15.49 -17.40
C ASP A 95 6.56 -14.35 -16.86
N VAL A 96 7.73 -14.18 -17.47
CA VAL A 96 8.72 -13.16 -17.07
C VAL A 96 8.18 -11.73 -17.24
N ASP A 97 7.34 -11.48 -18.24
CA ASP A 97 6.73 -10.17 -18.46
C ASP A 97 5.72 -9.83 -17.36
N THR A 98 4.99 -10.82 -16.88
CA THR A 98 4.11 -10.67 -15.72
C THR A 98 4.90 -10.36 -14.44
N TRP A 99 6.07 -10.99 -14.24
CA TRP A 99 6.96 -10.65 -13.14
C TRP A 99 7.54 -9.23 -13.28
N ALA A 100 8.00 -8.86 -14.48
CA ALA A 100 8.50 -7.51 -14.77
C ALA A 100 7.41 -6.47 -14.48
N ARG A 101 6.16 -6.70 -14.90
CA ARG A 101 5.01 -5.84 -14.59
C ARG A 101 4.76 -5.74 -13.08
N THR A 102 4.81 -6.86 -12.34
CA THR A 102 4.63 -6.88 -10.89
C THR A 102 5.69 -6.01 -10.21
N TYR A 103 6.93 -6.13 -10.65
CA TYR A 103 8.06 -5.35 -10.14
C TYR A 103 7.94 -3.88 -10.52
N ASP A 104 7.60 -3.57 -11.76
CA ASP A 104 7.44 -2.19 -12.24
C ASP A 104 6.37 -1.42 -11.46
N VAL A 105 5.19 -2.01 -11.31
CA VAL A 105 4.10 -1.36 -10.54
C VAL A 105 4.46 -1.25 -9.06
N THR A 106 4.95 -2.34 -8.45
CA THR A 106 5.09 -2.41 -6.99
C THR A 106 6.38 -1.73 -6.50
N VAL A 107 7.50 -1.97 -7.16
CA VAL A 107 8.81 -1.50 -6.70
C VAL A 107 9.20 -0.19 -7.39
N LEU A 108 9.30 -0.19 -8.72
CA LEU A 108 9.71 1.01 -9.44
C LEU A 108 8.68 2.13 -9.35
N GLY A 109 7.39 1.79 -9.35
CA GLY A 109 6.31 2.73 -9.10
C GLY A 109 6.39 3.40 -7.73
N THR A 110 6.76 2.63 -6.69
CA THR A 110 7.05 3.18 -5.36
C THR A 110 8.26 4.12 -5.40
N VAL A 111 9.36 3.71 -6.03
CA VAL A 111 10.57 4.54 -6.16
C VAL A 111 10.25 5.86 -6.87
N ARG A 112 9.58 5.82 -8.04
CA ARG A 112 9.19 7.02 -8.79
C ARG A 112 8.33 7.95 -7.94
N THR A 113 7.35 7.41 -7.23
CA THR A 113 6.44 8.20 -6.39
C THR A 113 7.18 8.86 -5.21
N VAL A 114 8.07 8.12 -4.54
CA VAL A 114 8.90 8.68 -3.47
C VAL A 114 9.80 9.78 -4.01
N GLN A 115 10.49 9.57 -5.13
CA GLN A 115 11.38 10.56 -5.75
C GLN A 115 10.63 11.85 -6.10
N ALA A 116 9.44 11.74 -6.69
CA ALA A 116 8.65 12.90 -7.11
C ALA A 116 8.17 13.75 -5.91
N LEU A 117 7.83 13.12 -4.79
CA LEU A 117 7.33 13.79 -3.59
C LEU A 117 8.43 14.10 -2.57
N LEU A 118 9.67 13.66 -2.81
CA LEU A 118 10.77 13.80 -1.86
C LEU A 118 11.04 15.25 -1.44
N PRO A 119 11.05 16.25 -2.35
CA PRO A 119 11.26 17.64 -1.94
C PRO A 119 10.18 18.13 -0.94
N ALA A 120 8.91 17.79 -1.17
CA ALA A 120 7.81 18.17 -0.28
C ALA A 120 7.89 17.43 1.07
N LEU A 121 8.25 16.14 1.07
CA LEU A 121 8.46 15.34 2.28
C LEU A 121 9.62 15.86 3.12
N GLN A 122 10.72 16.28 2.51
CA GLN A 122 11.87 16.86 3.21
C GLN A 122 11.52 18.23 3.80
N ALA A 123 10.80 19.08 3.05
CA ALA A 123 10.36 20.39 3.52
C ALA A 123 9.45 20.29 4.75
N SER A 124 8.58 19.29 4.80
CA SER A 124 7.65 19.06 5.92
C SER A 124 8.26 18.22 7.06
N ARG A 125 9.44 17.62 6.87
CA ARG A 125 9.97 16.53 7.71
C ARG A 125 8.94 15.42 7.90
N GLY A 126 8.32 15.05 6.79
CA GLY A 126 7.16 14.18 6.74
C GLY A 126 7.47 12.70 6.96
N GLN A 127 6.63 11.86 6.41
CA GLN A 127 6.78 10.41 6.54
C GLN A 127 6.41 9.68 5.25
N VAL A 128 7.15 8.62 4.95
CA VAL A 128 6.80 7.61 3.95
C VAL A 128 6.33 6.35 4.67
N VAL A 129 5.14 5.86 4.34
CA VAL A 129 4.64 4.56 4.78
C VAL A 129 4.49 3.66 3.56
N LEU A 130 5.29 2.59 3.50
CA LEU A 130 5.22 1.59 2.46
C LEU A 130 4.20 0.51 2.84
N THR A 131 3.28 0.18 1.93
CA THR A 131 2.43 -1.00 2.10
C THR A 131 3.20 -2.23 1.64
N GLY A 132 3.81 -2.90 2.61
CA GLY A 132 4.52 -4.15 2.43
C GLY A 132 3.60 -5.36 2.32
N SER A 133 4.08 -6.48 2.82
CA SER A 133 3.34 -7.73 3.00
C SER A 133 4.17 -8.69 3.84
N THR A 134 3.54 -9.66 4.50
CA THR A 134 4.25 -10.84 5.02
C THR A 134 5.02 -11.58 3.93
N ALA A 135 4.60 -11.49 2.66
CA ALA A 135 5.33 -11.98 1.49
C ALA A 135 6.68 -11.29 1.25
N GLY A 136 6.98 -10.17 1.92
CA GLY A 136 8.30 -9.56 1.95
C GLY A 136 9.26 -10.22 2.94
N ARG A 137 8.81 -11.24 3.68
CA ARG A 137 9.60 -11.98 4.70
C ARG A 137 9.37 -13.48 4.64
N TRP A 138 8.25 -13.88 4.09
CA TRP A 138 7.88 -15.28 3.90
C TRP A 138 7.82 -15.61 2.42
N VAL A 139 8.20 -16.83 2.07
CA VAL A 139 8.16 -17.33 0.69
C VAL A 139 7.14 -18.46 0.58
N TYR A 140 6.53 -18.60 -0.61
CA TYR A 140 5.57 -19.67 -0.88
C TYR A 140 5.59 -20.03 -2.37
N GLU A 141 5.21 -21.25 -2.68
CA GLU A 141 5.13 -21.77 -4.05
C GLU A 141 4.15 -20.94 -4.90
N GLY A 142 4.52 -20.68 -6.13
CA GLY A 142 3.73 -19.88 -7.07
C GLY A 142 3.74 -18.38 -6.78
N GLY A 143 4.35 -17.93 -5.69
CA GLY A 143 4.41 -16.51 -5.31
C GLY A 143 5.59 -15.74 -5.85
N GLY A 144 6.44 -16.33 -6.71
CA GLY A 144 7.79 -15.84 -7.02
C GLY A 144 7.86 -14.37 -7.38
N GLY A 145 7.09 -13.91 -8.37
CA GLY A 145 7.12 -12.50 -8.79
C GLY A 145 6.67 -11.53 -7.69
N TYR A 146 5.58 -11.86 -7.00
CA TYR A 146 5.06 -11.01 -5.91
C TYR A 146 5.96 -11.04 -4.67
N VAL A 147 6.44 -12.22 -4.30
CA VAL A 147 7.38 -12.41 -3.18
C VAL A 147 8.65 -11.61 -3.41
N ALA A 148 9.26 -11.71 -4.60
CA ALA A 148 10.45 -10.93 -4.96
C ALA A 148 10.19 -9.42 -4.86
N ALA A 149 9.06 -8.93 -5.40
CA ALA A 149 8.70 -7.52 -5.34
C ALA A 149 8.51 -7.05 -3.89
N LYS A 150 7.87 -7.85 -3.03
CA LYS A 150 7.65 -7.45 -1.63
C LYS A 150 8.93 -7.56 -0.77
N HIS A 151 9.85 -8.46 -1.07
CA HIS A 151 11.21 -8.44 -0.49
C HIS A 151 11.98 -7.19 -0.90
N ALA A 152 11.85 -6.76 -2.17
CA ALA A 152 12.44 -5.51 -2.63
C ALA A 152 11.86 -4.28 -1.91
N ILE A 153 10.54 -4.25 -1.61
CA ILE A 153 9.93 -3.19 -0.79
C ILE A 153 10.50 -3.17 0.63
N ALA A 154 10.74 -4.33 1.24
CA ALA A 154 11.36 -4.39 2.57
C ALA A 154 12.79 -3.83 2.55
N ALA A 155 13.59 -4.19 1.53
CA ALA A 155 14.92 -3.62 1.35
C ALA A 155 14.89 -2.11 1.06
N LEU A 156 13.94 -1.66 0.23
CA LEU A 156 13.74 -0.24 -0.07
C LEU A 156 13.41 0.57 1.19
N ARG A 157 12.57 0.04 2.08
CA ARG A 157 12.31 0.67 3.38
C ARG A 157 13.62 0.94 4.15
N ASP A 158 14.46 -0.08 4.27
CA ASP A 158 15.72 0.03 5.04
C ASP A 158 16.68 1.04 4.38
N THR A 159 16.79 1.01 3.05
CA THR A 159 17.60 1.97 2.28
C THR A 159 17.09 3.40 2.48
N LEU A 160 15.81 3.65 2.26
CA LEU A 160 15.22 4.98 2.45
C LEU A 160 15.37 5.47 3.89
N ARG A 161 15.27 4.57 4.88
CA ARG A 161 15.47 4.91 6.29
C ARG A 161 16.87 5.44 6.58
N LEU A 162 17.90 4.85 5.93
CA LEU A 162 19.29 5.30 6.05
C LEU A 162 19.51 6.63 5.33
N GLU A 163 19.00 6.77 4.12
CA GLU A 163 19.24 7.94 3.28
C GLU A 163 18.49 9.20 3.75
N LEU A 164 17.33 9.03 4.40
CA LEU A 164 16.44 10.14 4.74
C LEU A 164 16.52 10.57 6.21
N VAL A 165 17.27 9.88 7.06
CA VAL A 165 17.35 10.19 8.49
C VAL A 165 17.84 11.61 8.79
N GLU A 166 18.81 12.12 8.03
CA GLU A 166 19.35 13.46 8.22
C GLU A 166 18.36 14.56 7.83
N SER A 167 17.49 14.31 6.85
CA SER A 167 16.42 15.23 6.45
C SER A 167 15.24 15.24 7.42
N GLY A 168 15.21 14.33 8.39
CA GLY A 168 14.13 14.18 9.36
C GLY A 168 12.87 13.50 8.79
N VAL A 169 12.91 12.96 7.59
CA VAL A 169 11.83 12.18 7.01
C VAL A 169 11.80 10.78 7.64
N ARG A 170 10.66 10.40 8.16
CA ARG A 170 10.45 9.06 8.74
C ARG A 170 10.08 8.06 7.64
N VAL A 171 10.51 6.82 7.80
CA VAL A 171 10.19 5.74 6.86
C VAL A 171 9.69 4.53 7.63
N SER A 172 8.55 4.02 7.23
CA SER A 172 7.86 2.90 7.88
C SER A 172 7.33 1.91 6.86
N GLU A 173 7.13 0.67 7.29
CA GLU A 173 6.43 -0.33 6.52
C GLU A 173 5.28 -0.92 7.35
N VAL A 174 4.11 -1.03 6.74
CA VAL A 174 3.00 -1.84 7.26
C VAL A 174 2.87 -3.07 6.38
N ALA A 175 3.09 -4.25 6.97
CA ALA A 175 3.23 -5.53 6.28
C ALA A 175 2.08 -6.50 6.65
N PRO A 176 0.92 -6.42 5.98
CA PRO A 176 -0.21 -7.29 6.27
C PRO A 176 0.01 -8.72 5.76
N GLY A 177 -0.66 -9.67 6.41
CA GLY A 177 -0.88 -11.03 5.94
C GLY A 177 -2.07 -11.12 5.00
N MET A 178 -2.95 -12.10 5.25
CA MET A 178 -4.17 -12.28 4.44
C MET A 178 -5.17 -11.16 4.72
N VAL A 179 -5.42 -10.33 3.71
CA VAL A 179 -6.42 -9.25 3.74
C VAL A 179 -7.50 -9.53 2.72
N ALA A 180 -8.74 -9.66 3.15
CA ALA A 180 -9.87 -9.82 2.24
C ALA A 180 -10.21 -8.47 1.60
N THR A 181 -9.61 -8.19 0.44
CA THR A 181 -9.94 -7.03 -0.38
C THR A 181 -10.65 -7.46 -1.67
N PRO A 182 -11.58 -6.66 -2.19
CA PRO A 182 -12.43 -7.08 -3.30
C PRO A 182 -11.69 -7.46 -4.59
N GLU A 183 -10.46 -6.99 -4.78
CA GLU A 183 -9.81 -7.07 -6.09
C GLU A 183 -8.46 -7.80 -6.09
N PHE A 184 -7.73 -7.81 -4.99
CA PHE A 184 -6.37 -8.35 -4.99
C PHE A 184 -6.30 -9.80 -5.47
N SER A 185 -7.12 -10.67 -4.88
CA SER A 185 -7.17 -12.08 -5.25
C SER A 185 -7.81 -12.27 -6.62
N ALA A 186 -8.87 -11.53 -6.96
CA ALA A 186 -9.51 -11.61 -8.27
C ALA A 186 -8.53 -11.26 -9.41
N VAL A 187 -7.75 -10.18 -9.27
CA VAL A 187 -6.71 -9.80 -10.25
C VAL A 187 -5.63 -10.87 -10.36
N ARG A 188 -5.20 -11.43 -9.24
CA ARG A 188 -4.19 -12.48 -9.18
C ARG A 188 -4.61 -13.77 -9.90
N PHE A 189 -5.90 -14.08 -9.87
CA PHE A 189 -6.47 -15.26 -10.54
C PHE A 189 -7.14 -14.94 -11.90
N GLY A 190 -6.76 -13.80 -12.52
CA GLY A 190 -7.26 -13.44 -13.85
C GLY A 190 -8.78 -13.22 -13.90
N GLY A 191 -9.41 -12.83 -12.79
CA GLY A 191 -10.85 -12.59 -12.67
C GLY A 191 -11.65 -13.80 -12.16
N ASP A 192 -11.02 -14.93 -11.88
CA ASP A 192 -11.66 -16.13 -11.31
C ASP A 192 -12.04 -15.88 -9.85
N GLN A 193 -13.32 -15.53 -9.63
CA GLN A 193 -13.84 -15.16 -8.30
C GLN A 193 -13.89 -16.37 -7.36
N ASP A 194 -14.19 -17.56 -7.86
CA ASP A 194 -14.27 -18.77 -7.04
C ASP A 194 -12.90 -19.09 -6.42
N LYS A 195 -11.82 -18.98 -7.22
CA LYS A 195 -10.45 -19.13 -6.71
C LYS A 195 -10.07 -18.02 -5.75
N ALA A 196 -10.48 -16.78 -6.02
CA ALA A 196 -10.24 -15.65 -5.15
C ALA A 196 -10.87 -15.86 -3.77
N ASP A 197 -12.12 -16.30 -3.72
CA ASP A 197 -12.87 -16.54 -2.49
C ASP A 197 -12.32 -17.75 -1.71
N ALA A 198 -11.90 -18.80 -2.42
CA ALA A 198 -11.28 -19.97 -1.82
C ALA A 198 -10.01 -19.67 -1.01
N VAL A 199 -9.30 -18.58 -1.35
CA VAL A 199 -8.13 -18.13 -0.57
C VAL A 199 -8.51 -17.86 0.88
N TYR A 200 -9.68 -17.28 1.11
CA TYR A 200 -10.13 -16.84 2.43
C TYR A 200 -11.05 -17.83 3.14
N ALA A 201 -11.43 -18.92 2.48
CA ALA A 201 -12.35 -19.90 3.04
C ALA A 201 -11.90 -20.42 4.42
N GLY A 202 -12.75 -20.25 5.43
CA GLY A 202 -12.50 -20.67 6.81
C GLY A 202 -11.47 -19.83 7.59
N VAL A 203 -11.16 -18.63 7.10
CA VAL A 203 -10.25 -17.67 7.76
C VAL A 203 -10.97 -16.34 7.96
N ASP A 204 -10.96 -15.83 9.18
CA ASP A 204 -11.33 -14.44 9.48
C ASP A 204 -10.16 -13.54 9.05
N ALA A 205 -10.09 -13.27 7.74
CA ALA A 205 -9.02 -12.47 7.16
C ALA A 205 -9.08 -11.02 7.67
N LEU A 206 -7.93 -10.34 7.65
CA LEU A 206 -7.92 -8.90 7.91
C LEU A 206 -8.81 -8.18 6.90
N THR A 207 -9.42 -7.10 7.34
CA THR A 207 -10.11 -6.14 6.48
C THR A 207 -9.15 -5.07 5.96
N ALA A 208 -9.57 -4.30 4.98
CA ALA A 208 -8.82 -3.13 4.53
C ALA A 208 -8.71 -2.08 5.65
N GLU A 209 -9.74 -1.97 6.50
CA GLU A 209 -9.84 -1.07 7.63
C GLU A 209 -8.82 -1.43 8.73
N ASP A 210 -8.60 -2.71 9.03
CA ASP A 210 -7.57 -3.14 10.01
C ASP A 210 -6.17 -2.66 9.59
N VAL A 211 -5.87 -2.75 8.29
CA VAL A 211 -4.59 -2.30 7.75
C VAL A 211 -4.51 -0.77 7.72
N ALA A 212 -5.59 -0.10 7.37
CA ALA A 212 -5.67 1.36 7.38
C ALA A 212 -5.47 1.93 8.80
N ASP A 213 -6.05 1.30 9.82
CA ASP A 213 -5.84 1.67 11.22
C ASP A 213 -4.37 1.58 11.62
N ALA A 214 -3.68 0.51 11.22
CA ALA A 214 -2.24 0.36 11.47
C ALA A 214 -1.42 1.44 10.74
N ILE A 215 -1.74 1.77 9.49
CA ILE A 215 -1.08 2.82 8.71
C ILE A 215 -1.26 4.18 9.40
N VAL A 216 -2.48 4.52 9.77
CA VAL A 216 -2.80 5.79 10.44
C VAL A 216 -2.17 5.87 11.83
N TRP A 217 -2.16 4.76 12.59
CA TRP A 217 -1.46 4.71 13.86
C TRP A 217 0.04 5.00 13.69
N VAL A 218 0.70 4.39 12.72
CA VAL A 218 2.11 4.64 12.41
C VAL A 218 2.32 6.12 12.04
N ALA A 219 1.48 6.68 11.16
CA ALA A 219 1.58 8.04 10.66
C ALA A 219 1.39 9.11 11.75
N THR A 220 0.66 8.79 12.82
CA THR A 220 0.33 9.74 13.90
C THR A 220 1.24 9.63 15.11
N ARG A 221 2.32 8.86 15.05
CA ARG A 221 3.31 8.83 16.16
C ARG A 221 4.03 10.16 16.29
N PRO A 222 4.49 10.52 17.50
CA PRO A 222 5.28 11.74 17.73
C PRO A 222 6.49 11.81 16.76
N ALA A 223 6.88 13.01 16.36
CA ALA A 223 7.89 13.23 15.32
C ALA A 223 9.26 12.56 15.61
N HIS A 224 9.62 12.38 16.88
CA HIS A 224 10.87 11.72 17.29
C HIS A 224 10.78 10.18 17.25
N VAL A 225 9.60 9.62 16.99
CA VAL A 225 9.36 8.16 16.93
C VAL A 225 9.29 7.71 15.48
N ASN A 226 10.18 6.83 15.07
CA ASN A 226 10.06 6.08 13.82
C ASN A 226 9.62 4.64 14.15
N VAL A 227 8.56 4.19 13.53
CA VAL A 227 8.12 2.79 13.60
C VAL A 227 8.61 2.14 12.31
N ASP A 228 9.66 1.32 12.39
CA ASP A 228 10.25 0.75 11.18
C ASP A 228 9.32 -0.24 10.48
N LEU A 229 8.66 -1.10 11.28
CA LEU A 229 7.81 -2.16 10.75
C LEU A 229 6.64 -2.44 11.70
N VAL A 230 5.44 -2.53 11.10
CA VAL A 230 4.27 -3.18 11.72
C VAL A 230 3.86 -4.36 10.84
N GLN A 231 4.00 -5.57 11.35
CA GLN A 231 3.45 -6.76 10.72
C GLN A 231 2.18 -7.17 11.43
N LEU A 232 1.09 -7.34 10.66
CA LEU A 232 -0.20 -7.79 11.19
C LEU A 232 -0.74 -8.93 10.34
N THR A 233 -1.30 -9.93 11.02
CA THR A 233 -1.87 -11.12 10.36
C THR A 233 -3.21 -11.45 11.01
N PRO A 234 -4.11 -12.13 10.29
CA PRO A 234 -5.23 -12.79 10.96
C PRO A 234 -4.73 -13.63 12.12
N GLN A 235 -5.47 -13.71 13.21
CA GLN A 235 -5.12 -14.56 14.35
C GLN A 235 -4.87 -16.03 13.94
N GLN A 236 -5.55 -16.47 12.90
CA GLN A 236 -5.45 -17.83 12.34
C GLN A 236 -4.22 -18.03 11.46
N GLN A 237 -3.47 -16.97 11.10
CA GLN A 237 -2.28 -17.04 10.24
C GLN A 237 -1.00 -16.84 11.06
N ALA A 238 -0.34 -17.91 11.44
CA ALA A 238 0.95 -17.86 12.12
C ALA A 238 2.17 -17.90 11.17
N GLY A 239 1.95 -18.23 9.90
CA GLY A 239 2.97 -18.32 8.84
C GLY A 239 2.33 -18.62 7.50
N VAL A 240 3.15 -18.70 6.43
CA VAL A 240 2.63 -19.01 5.08
C VAL A 240 1.94 -20.38 5.05
N HIS A 241 2.58 -21.39 5.63
CA HIS A 241 2.10 -22.76 5.64
C HIS A 241 1.35 -23.13 6.93
N LYS A 242 1.19 -22.17 7.84
CA LYS A 242 0.49 -22.39 9.11
C LYS A 242 -0.72 -21.46 9.21
N VAL A 243 -1.79 -21.85 8.53
CA VAL A 243 -3.10 -21.18 8.58
C VAL A 243 -4.12 -22.16 9.11
N VAL A 244 -4.78 -21.82 10.21
CA VAL A 244 -5.85 -22.63 10.78
C VAL A 244 -7.16 -22.24 10.11
N ARG A 245 -7.72 -23.15 9.32
CA ARG A 245 -9.04 -22.96 8.69
C ARG A 245 -10.13 -23.59 9.54
N ARG A 246 -11.15 -22.80 9.87
CA ARG A 246 -12.32 -23.29 10.61
C ARG A 246 -13.42 -23.63 9.61
N PRO A 247 -14.23 -24.68 9.87
CA PRO A 247 -15.44 -24.89 9.08
C PRO A 247 -16.33 -23.64 9.21
N PRO A 248 -17.14 -23.32 8.16
CA PRO A 248 -18.09 -22.23 8.27
C PRO A 248 -18.99 -22.47 9.48
N THR A 249 -19.20 -21.43 10.26
CA THR A 249 -20.16 -21.47 11.38
C THR A 249 -21.57 -21.71 10.77
N PRO A 250 -22.35 -22.67 11.29
CA PRO A 250 -23.66 -22.99 10.73
C PRO A 250 -24.63 -21.80 10.83
#